data_85dd464a313d93734a8c6bbfe9852dd0
#
_entry.id   85dd464a313d93734a8c6bbfe9852dd0
#
_cell.length_a   1.000
_cell.length_b   1.000
_cell.length_c   1.000
_cell.angle_alpha   90.00
_cell.angle_beta   90.00
_cell.angle_gamma   90.00
#
_symmetry.space_group_name_H-M   'P 1'
#
loop_
_entity.id
_entity.type
_entity.pdbx_description
1 polymer ?
#
loop_
_entity_poly.entity_id
_entity_poly.type
_entity_poly.pdbx_seq_one_letter_code
_entity_poly.pdbx_strand_id
1 'polypeptide(L)'
;MDALLPVETIRERIRTLKLGETVDFEQLKKDMVLLGYDREEQIEGPGQFAVRGGILDIYPLTEEVPIRVELWGDEIDSIRTFDVESQRSIENLEEITIYPATDFPEEEAKRVSFLDYFDADKTILFLDEPVRLIEKGDGVEAEFVQAQANRFESGLDVSDEEMKLFKAKEVADKMSRFSCIAFSALEMKCKELRAKEVFHLQSKSVNPYNNSFEMLTRDLKRLKRTGYRVVLLSGSRTRAKRLAEDLRDYNLSSFYSEDMDREVQDGEIMVTYGHVTEGYEYPMLKFMVISETDIFGKTKKKKTRKT
;
A
#
# COMPACT_ATOMS: atom_id res chain seq x y z
N MET A 1 -11.50 -11.38 0.30
CA MET A 1 -12.63 -12.33 0.47
C MET A 1 -13.17 -12.32 1.89
N ASP A 2 -12.41 -11.80 2.87
CA ASP A 2 -12.85 -11.73 4.27
C ASP A 2 -14.15 -10.94 4.41
N ALA A 3 -15.03 -11.43 5.26
CA ALA A 3 -16.28 -10.78 5.59
C ALA A 3 -16.06 -9.80 6.74
N LEU A 4 -16.18 -8.50 6.46
CA LEU A 4 -15.87 -7.40 7.34
C LEU A 4 -17.14 -6.82 7.98
N LEU A 5 -16.98 -6.06 9.06
CA LEU A 5 -18.05 -5.25 9.61
C LEU A 5 -18.42 -4.11 8.66
N PRO A 6 -19.69 -3.68 8.60
CA PRO A 6 -20.09 -2.47 7.87
C PRO A 6 -19.31 -1.24 8.35
N VAL A 7 -19.03 -0.31 7.42
CA VAL A 7 -18.32 0.95 7.73
C VAL A 7 -19.01 1.75 8.83
N GLU A 8 -20.34 1.75 8.81
CA GLU A 8 -21.18 2.45 9.80
C GLU A 8 -20.93 1.89 11.21
N THR A 9 -20.93 0.56 11.35
CA THR A 9 -20.67 -0.12 12.62
C THR A 9 -19.27 0.21 13.15
N ILE A 10 -18.24 0.26 12.27
CA ILE A 10 -16.90 0.66 12.66
C ILE A 10 -16.88 2.13 13.11
N ARG A 11 -17.52 3.04 12.36
CA ARG A 11 -17.56 4.47 12.67
C ARG A 11 -18.21 4.77 14.01
N GLU A 12 -19.27 4.07 14.38
CA GLU A 12 -19.93 4.22 15.67
C GLU A 12 -19.02 3.85 16.84
N ARG A 13 -18.00 3.03 16.60
CA ARG A 13 -17.05 2.56 17.59
C ARG A 13 -15.76 3.35 17.66
N ILE A 14 -15.47 4.19 16.66
CA ILE A 14 -14.31 5.06 16.70
C ILE A 14 -14.43 6.05 17.85
N ARG A 15 -13.34 6.26 18.58
CA ARG A 15 -13.23 7.27 19.64
C ARG A 15 -12.17 8.29 19.26
N THR A 16 -12.57 9.54 19.19
CA THR A 16 -11.63 10.66 19.01
C THR A 16 -11.52 11.40 20.33
N LEU A 17 -10.30 11.62 20.80
CA LEU A 17 -10.00 12.38 22.01
C LEU A 17 -9.24 13.63 21.60
N LYS A 18 -9.60 14.79 22.18
CA LYS A 18 -9.00 16.09 21.86
C LYS A 18 -8.46 16.74 23.11
N LEU A 19 -7.37 17.47 22.95
CA LEU A 19 -6.80 18.30 24.01
C LEU A 19 -7.84 19.30 24.54
N GLY A 20 -7.99 19.42 25.85
CA GLY A 20 -8.97 20.29 26.51
C GLY A 20 -10.41 19.74 26.52
N GLU A 21 -10.66 18.55 25.98
CA GLU A 21 -11.97 17.91 26.04
C GLU A 21 -12.26 17.33 27.42
N THR A 22 -13.51 17.46 27.88
CA THR A 22 -13.97 16.82 29.12
C THR A 22 -14.51 15.43 28.82
N VAL A 23 -13.96 14.41 29.46
CA VAL A 23 -14.32 13.01 29.24
C VAL A 23 -14.63 12.29 30.56
N ASP A 24 -15.60 11.39 30.55
CA ASP A 24 -15.79 10.45 31.66
C ASP A 24 -14.71 9.36 31.57
N PHE A 25 -13.70 9.48 32.45
CA PHE A 25 -12.54 8.56 32.45
C PHE A 25 -12.91 7.11 32.76
N GLU A 26 -13.94 6.88 33.60
CA GLU A 26 -14.42 5.54 33.91
C GLU A 26 -15.12 4.93 32.69
N GLN A 27 -15.86 5.74 31.92
CA GLN A 27 -16.46 5.28 30.67
C GLN A 27 -15.40 5.04 29.61
N LEU A 28 -14.40 5.92 29.47
CA LEU A 28 -13.30 5.76 28.52
C LEU A 28 -12.53 4.45 28.74
N LYS A 29 -12.28 4.03 29.97
CA LYS A 29 -11.67 2.73 30.28
C LYS A 29 -12.52 1.55 29.81
N LYS A 30 -13.83 1.64 29.99
CA LYS A 30 -14.76 0.62 29.49
C LYS A 30 -14.78 0.60 27.96
N ASP A 31 -14.75 1.77 27.33
CA ASP A 31 -14.70 1.89 25.88
C ASP A 31 -13.45 1.23 25.31
N MET A 32 -12.28 1.33 25.96
CA MET A 32 -11.06 0.62 25.49
C MET A 32 -11.24 -0.90 25.49
N VAL A 33 -11.85 -1.45 26.54
CA VAL A 33 -12.16 -2.89 26.59
C VAL A 33 -13.18 -3.26 25.50
N LEU A 34 -14.24 -2.45 25.33
CA LEU A 34 -15.24 -2.67 24.29
C LEU A 34 -14.67 -2.53 22.86
N LEU A 35 -13.64 -1.74 22.69
CA LEU A 35 -12.90 -1.62 21.43
C LEU A 35 -11.94 -2.80 21.19
N GLY A 36 -11.83 -3.73 22.16
CA GLY A 36 -11.01 -4.93 22.03
C GLY A 36 -9.53 -4.72 22.37
N TYR A 37 -9.20 -3.66 23.10
CA TYR A 37 -7.85 -3.48 23.62
C TYR A 37 -7.64 -4.28 24.89
N ASP A 38 -6.51 -4.96 25.00
CA ASP A 38 -6.11 -5.73 26.16
C ASP A 38 -5.58 -4.79 27.25
N ARG A 39 -6.12 -4.94 28.48
CA ARG A 39 -5.68 -4.14 29.62
C ARG A 39 -4.45 -4.76 30.27
N GLU A 40 -3.38 -3.97 30.34
CA GLU A 40 -2.11 -4.38 30.93
C GLU A 40 -1.68 -3.43 32.06
N GLU A 41 -0.73 -3.85 32.89
CA GLU A 41 -0.11 -2.96 33.88
C GLU A 41 0.80 -1.92 33.21
N GLN A 42 1.47 -2.33 32.14
CA GLN A 42 2.30 -1.52 31.26
C GLN A 42 2.18 -2.05 29.83
N ILE A 43 2.02 -1.15 28.87
CA ILE A 43 1.91 -1.53 27.48
C ILE A 43 3.29 -1.92 26.90
N GLU A 44 3.29 -3.00 26.10
CA GLU A 44 4.48 -3.51 25.43
C GLU A 44 4.33 -3.55 23.89
N GLY A 45 3.09 -3.54 23.40
CA GLY A 45 2.80 -3.64 21.98
C GLY A 45 1.42 -3.13 21.56
N PRO A 46 1.17 -3.09 20.24
CA PRO A 46 -0.10 -2.67 19.67
C PRO A 46 -1.28 -3.50 20.18
N GLY A 47 -2.45 -2.85 20.32
CA GLY A 47 -3.68 -3.48 20.82
C GLY A 47 -3.79 -3.50 22.34
N GLN A 48 -2.84 -2.90 23.06
CA GLN A 48 -2.83 -2.85 24.54
C GLN A 48 -3.13 -1.46 25.05
N PHE A 49 -3.69 -1.39 26.27
CA PHE A 49 -3.82 -0.15 27.03
C PHE A 49 -3.49 -0.37 28.52
N ALA A 50 -3.03 0.69 29.18
CA ALA A 50 -2.76 0.70 30.60
C ALA A 50 -3.33 1.96 31.24
N VAL A 51 -3.73 1.87 32.53
CA VAL A 51 -4.28 2.99 33.29
C VAL A 51 -3.52 3.15 34.62
N ARG A 52 -3.04 4.36 34.87
CA ARG A 52 -2.34 4.71 36.10
C ARG A 52 -2.78 6.08 36.59
N GLY A 53 -3.65 6.11 37.64
CA GLY A 53 -4.25 7.37 38.08
C GLY A 53 -5.09 8.02 36.99
N GLY A 54 -4.80 9.26 36.63
CA GLY A 54 -5.41 10.01 35.54
C GLY A 54 -4.69 9.85 34.18
N ILE A 55 -3.90 8.80 34.01
CA ILE A 55 -3.13 8.55 32.77
C ILE A 55 -3.69 7.32 32.07
N LEU A 56 -3.99 7.46 30.79
CA LEU A 56 -4.30 6.38 29.85
C LEU A 56 -3.16 6.26 28.86
N ASP A 57 -2.44 5.15 28.90
CA ASP A 57 -1.50 4.74 27.87
C ASP A 57 -2.22 3.78 26.92
N ILE A 58 -2.15 4.03 25.64
CA ILE A 58 -2.76 3.18 24.60
C ILE A 58 -1.81 2.99 23.43
N TYR A 59 -1.75 1.78 22.89
CA TYR A 59 -1.01 1.49 21.68
C TYR A 59 -1.97 1.11 20.55
N PRO A 60 -2.45 2.10 19.77
CA PRO A 60 -3.36 1.84 18.64
C PRO A 60 -2.72 0.95 17.59
N LEU A 61 -3.54 0.12 16.90
CA LEU A 61 -3.07 -0.72 15.81
C LEU A 61 -2.63 0.07 14.56
N THR A 62 -3.06 1.32 14.46
CA THR A 62 -2.78 2.22 13.32
C THR A 62 -1.52 3.05 13.51
N GLU A 63 -0.93 3.03 14.70
CA GLU A 63 0.20 3.89 15.06
C GLU A 63 1.49 3.08 15.22
N GLU A 64 2.63 3.68 14.89
CA GLU A 64 3.95 3.05 15.07
C GLU A 64 4.47 3.15 16.51
N VAL A 65 3.91 4.06 17.30
CA VAL A 65 4.30 4.34 18.68
C VAL A 65 3.07 4.52 19.56
N PRO A 66 3.15 4.20 20.88
CA PRO A 66 2.04 4.39 21.79
C PRO A 66 1.78 5.85 22.13
N ILE A 67 0.59 6.09 22.61
CA ILE A 67 0.07 7.40 22.96
C ILE A 67 -0.30 7.43 24.45
N ARG A 68 0.08 8.50 25.12
CA ARG A 68 -0.27 8.80 26.50
C ARG A 68 -1.25 9.97 26.55
N VAL A 69 -2.38 9.76 27.16
CA VAL A 69 -3.40 10.78 27.45
C VAL A 69 -3.39 11.03 28.96
N GLU A 70 -3.12 12.25 29.37
CA GLU A 70 -3.15 12.66 30.78
C GLU A 70 -4.36 13.54 31.03
N LEU A 71 -5.05 13.27 32.12
CA LEU A 71 -6.22 14.02 32.53
C LEU A 71 -5.93 14.80 33.84
N TRP A 72 -6.43 16.03 33.89
CA TRP A 72 -6.54 16.82 35.09
C TRP A 72 -8.02 16.90 35.52
N GLY A 73 -8.40 16.10 36.50
CA GLY A 73 -9.82 15.85 36.77
C GLY A 73 -10.45 15.08 35.61
N ASP A 74 -11.45 15.68 34.98
CA ASP A 74 -12.17 15.10 33.82
C ASP A 74 -11.73 15.73 32.49
N GLU A 75 -10.78 16.68 32.49
CA GLU A 75 -10.29 17.35 31.28
C GLU A 75 -8.99 16.73 30.78
N ILE A 76 -8.87 16.54 29.47
CA ILE A 76 -7.63 16.07 28.84
C ILE A 76 -6.61 17.21 28.83
N ASP A 77 -5.58 17.09 29.67
CA ASP A 77 -4.51 18.08 29.84
C ASP A 77 -3.39 17.91 28.83
N SER A 78 -3.07 16.67 28.45
CA SER A 78 -2.06 16.42 27.43
C SER A 78 -2.33 15.13 26.65
N ILE A 79 -1.95 15.15 25.37
CA ILE A 79 -1.89 13.98 24.48
C ILE A 79 -0.51 13.96 23.86
N ARG A 80 0.23 12.84 24.00
CA ARG A 80 1.58 12.74 23.46
C ARG A 80 1.95 11.31 23.07
N THR A 81 2.77 11.16 22.06
CA THR A 81 3.43 9.90 21.75
C THR A 81 4.61 9.69 22.71
N PHE A 82 4.96 8.44 22.97
CA PHE A 82 6.10 8.11 23.82
C PHE A 82 6.78 6.81 23.40
N ASP A 83 8.02 6.65 23.82
CA ASP A 83 8.81 5.45 23.58
C ASP A 83 8.58 4.42 24.70
N VAL A 84 8.26 3.16 24.31
CA VAL A 84 7.88 2.08 25.24
C VAL A 84 9.00 1.76 26.24
N GLU A 85 10.26 1.71 25.79
CA GLU A 85 11.38 1.28 26.62
C GLU A 85 11.82 2.38 27.59
N SER A 86 12.00 3.60 27.09
CA SER A 86 12.48 4.73 27.89
C SER A 86 11.38 5.50 28.61
N GLN A 87 10.12 5.29 28.26
CA GLN A 87 8.94 6.02 28.76
C GLN A 87 8.99 7.54 28.51
N ARG A 88 9.86 7.99 27.60
CA ARG A 88 10.02 9.41 27.27
C ARG A 88 9.05 9.83 26.18
N SER A 89 8.49 11.03 26.35
CA SER A 89 7.65 11.67 25.33
C SER A 89 8.47 11.95 24.07
N ILE A 90 7.84 11.75 22.92
CA ILE A 90 8.41 11.99 21.58
C ILE A 90 7.79 13.26 21.00
N GLU A 91 6.46 13.31 20.90
CA GLU A 91 5.72 14.40 20.25
C GLU A 91 4.42 14.69 20.97
N ASN A 92 4.00 15.96 20.99
CA ASN A 92 2.68 16.36 21.50
C ASN A 92 1.67 16.35 20.35
N LEU A 93 0.45 15.90 20.66
CA LEU A 93 -0.66 15.83 19.72
C LEU A 93 -1.82 16.71 20.21
N GLU A 94 -2.60 17.25 19.28
CA GLU A 94 -3.83 17.99 19.59
C GLU A 94 -5.04 17.06 19.69
N GLU A 95 -5.04 15.98 18.92
CA GLU A 95 -6.09 14.96 18.94
C GLU A 95 -5.54 13.57 18.57
N ILE A 96 -6.28 12.54 18.96
CA ILE A 96 -6.04 11.17 18.53
C ILE A 96 -7.37 10.51 18.15
N THR A 97 -7.31 9.59 17.17
CA THR A 97 -8.43 8.74 16.80
C THR A 97 -8.09 7.29 17.10
N ILE A 98 -8.90 6.66 17.95
CA ILE A 98 -8.74 5.27 18.38
C ILE A 98 -9.72 4.41 17.60
N TYR A 99 -9.18 3.48 16.85
CA TYR A 99 -9.93 2.49 16.07
C TYR A 99 -10.09 1.19 16.87
N PRO A 100 -11.14 0.39 16.59
CA PRO A 100 -11.29 -0.92 17.18
C PRO A 100 -10.06 -1.82 16.93
N ALA A 101 -9.65 -2.54 17.97
CA ALA A 101 -8.54 -3.52 17.92
C ALA A 101 -9.02 -4.95 17.65
N THR A 102 -10.33 -5.19 17.63
CA THR A 102 -10.92 -6.51 17.36
C THR A 102 -11.97 -6.45 16.26
N ASP A 103 -12.27 -7.60 15.69
CA ASP A 103 -13.26 -7.77 14.62
C ASP A 103 -14.70 -8.01 15.15
N PHE A 104 -14.93 -7.97 16.45
CA PHE A 104 -16.22 -8.20 17.10
C PHE A 104 -16.99 -9.43 16.53
N PRO A 105 -16.50 -10.64 16.75
CA PRO A 105 -17.11 -11.85 16.17
C PRO A 105 -18.53 -12.13 16.69
N GLU A 106 -18.88 -11.61 17.86
CA GLU A 106 -20.18 -11.83 18.51
C GLU A 106 -21.33 -10.96 18.00
N GLU A 107 -21.07 -10.05 17.05
CA GLU A 107 -22.13 -9.22 16.48
C GLU A 107 -22.89 -9.92 15.37
N GLU A 108 -24.20 -9.95 15.50
CA GLU A 108 -25.16 -10.37 14.44
C GLU A 108 -25.19 -9.40 13.23
N ALA A 109 -24.26 -8.45 13.15
CA ALA A 109 -24.19 -7.49 12.06
C ALA A 109 -23.93 -8.21 10.73
N LYS A 110 -24.73 -7.90 9.73
CA LYS A 110 -24.54 -8.42 8.37
C LYS A 110 -23.17 -8.04 7.86
N ARG A 111 -22.29 -9.02 7.69
CA ARG A 111 -20.94 -8.81 7.16
C ARG A 111 -20.95 -8.32 5.72
N VAL A 112 -19.97 -7.49 5.38
CA VAL A 112 -19.80 -6.89 4.05
C VAL A 112 -18.42 -7.21 3.47
N SER A 113 -18.30 -7.14 2.15
CA SER A 113 -17.00 -7.26 1.47
C SER A 113 -16.20 -5.96 1.61
N PHE A 114 -14.87 -6.04 1.56
CA PHE A 114 -14.01 -4.86 1.45
C PHE A 114 -14.42 -3.92 0.32
N LEU A 115 -14.94 -4.45 -0.78
CA LEU A 115 -15.42 -3.64 -1.91
C LEU A 115 -16.65 -2.79 -1.56
N ASP A 116 -17.45 -3.19 -0.58
CA ASP A 116 -18.62 -2.41 -0.15
C ASP A 116 -18.25 -1.13 0.63
N TYR A 117 -16.95 -0.96 0.97
CA TYR A 117 -16.43 0.27 1.57
C TYR A 117 -16.24 1.41 0.57
N PHE A 118 -16.32 1.12 -0.72
CA PHE A 118 -16.05 2.08 -1.79
C PHE A 118 -17.32 2.33 -2.64
N ASP A 119 -17.50 3.56 -3.03
CA ASP A 119 -18.51 3.95 -3.99
C ASP A 119 -18.08 3.50 -5.40
N ALA A 120 -18.84 2.59 -5.99
CA ALA A 120 -18.49 1.98 -7.28
C ALA A 120 -18.45 3.01 -8.42
N ASP A 121 -19.25 4.08 -8.36
CA ASP A 121 -19.27 5.12 -9.39
C ASP A 121 -18.07 6.08 -9.30
N LYS A 122 -17.40 6.12 -8.15
CA LYS A 122 -16.27 7.02 -7.89
C LYS A 122 -14.93 6.30 -7.79
N THR A 123 -14.93 4.97 -7.94
CA THR A 123 -13.73 4.13 -7.72
C THR A 123 -13.36 3.40 -8.98
N ILE A 124 -12.06 3.37 -9.28
CA ILE A 124 -11.49 2.56 -10.36
C ILE A 124 -10.67 1.44 -9.73
N LEU A 125 -10.94 0.22 -10.11
CA LEU A 125 -10.15 -0.94 -9.70
C LEU A 125 -9.05 -1.21 -10.74
N PHE A 126 -7.82 -1.30 -10.29
CA PHE A 126 -6.69 -1.79 -11.08
C PHE A 126 -6.42 -3.24 -10.71
N LEU A 127 -6.58 -4.13 -11.68
CA LEU A 127 -6.48 -5.58 -11.49
C LEU A 127 -5.22 -6.09 -12.21
N ASP A 128 -4.28 -6.59 -11.44
CA ASP A 128 -3.07 -7.24 -11.97
C ASP A 128 -3.36 -8.74 -12.13
N GLU A 129 -3.17 -9.25 -13.36
CA GLU A 129 -3.40 -10.64 -13.72
C GLU A 129 -4.79 -11.18 -13.26
N PRO A 130 -5.92 -10.66 -13.77
CA PRO A 130 -7.25 -10.94 -13.24
C PRO A 130 -7.61 -12.43 -13.21
N VAL A 131 -7.11 -13.24 -14.15
CA VAL A 131 -7.34 -14.70 -14.14
C VAL A 131 -6.69 -15.34 -12.92
N ARG A 132 -5.44 -14.99 -12.61
CA ARG A 132 -4.74 -15.47 -11.42
C ARG A 132 -5.38 -14.99 -10.13
N LEU A 133 -5.96 -13.77 -10.14
CA LEU A 133 -6.69 -13.25 -8.99
C LEU A 133 -7.91 -14.12 -8.68
N ILE A 134 -8.69 -14.51 -9.69
CA ILE A 134 -9.85 -15.40 -9.53
C ILE A 134 -9.41 -16.80 -9.09
N GLU A 135 -8.42 -17.39 -9.77
CA GLU A 135 -7.87 -18.71 -9.40
C GLU A 135 -7.39 -18.76 -7.94
N LYS A 136 -6.73 -17.69 -7.48
CA LYS A 136 -6.32 -17.58 -6.08
C LYS A 136 -7.52 -17.47 -5.15
N GLY A 137 -8.57 -16.76 -5.56
CA GLY A 137 -9.83 -16.66 -4.82
C GLY A 137 -10.49 -18.05 -4.66
N ASP A 138 -10.59 -18.83 -5.74
CA ASP A 138 -11.12 -20.19 -5.71
C ASP A 138 -10.27 -21.09 -4.80
N GLY A 139 -8.96 -20.95 -4.83
CA GLY A 139 -8.03 -21.67 -3.95
C GLY A 139 -8.28 -21.36 -2.46
N VAL A 140 -8.41 -20.06 -2.11
CA VAL A 140 -8.71 -19.62 -0.73
C VAL A 140 -10.07 -20.15 -0.27
N GLU A 141 -11.10 -20.14 -1.14
CA GLU A 141 -12.41 -20.71 -0.84
C GLU A 141 -12.30 -22.21 -0.55
N ALA A 142 -11.58 -22.96 -1.39
CA ALA A 142 -11.38 -24.40 -1.21
C ALA A 142 -10.63 -24.74 0.08
N GLU A 143 -9.57 -23.99 0.41
CA GLU A 143 -8.81 -24.14 1.66
C GLU A 143 -9.69 -23.85 2.88
N PHE A 144 -10.53 -22.81 2.82
CA PHE A 144 -11.46 -22.47 3.89
C PHE A 144 -12.49 -23.58 4.13
N VAL A 145 -13.12 -24.07 3.07
CA VAL A 145 -14.08 -25.19 3.15
C VAL A 145 -13.43 -26.45 3.73
N GLN A 146 -12.19 -26.76 3.33
CA GLN A 146 -11.46 -27.90 3.88
C GLN A 146 -11.14 -27.72 5.36
N ALA A 147 -10.76 -26.51 5.77
CA ALA A 147 -10.49 -26.19 7.18
C ALA A 147 -11.75 -26.35 8.03
N GLN A 148 -12.92 -25.89 7.53
CA GLN A 148 -14.20 -26.07 8.21
C GLN A 148 -14.56 -27.56 8.36
N ALA A 149 -14.39 -28.35 7.29
CA ALA A 149 -14.63 -29.78 7.34
C ALA A 149 -13.77 -30.50 8.40
N ASN A 150 -12.47 -30.16 8.46
CA ASN A 150 -11.56 -30.73 9.46
C ASN A 150 -11.95 -30.34 10.90
N ARG A 151 -12.43 -29.11 11.12
CA ARG A 151 -12.90 -28.66 12.43
C ARG A 151 -14.18 -29.38 12.85
N PHE A 152 -15.13 -29.53 11.92
CA PHE A 152 -16.36 -30.28 12.16
C PHE A 152 -16.06 -31.73 12.51
N GLU A 153 -15.17 -32.40 11.79
CA GLU A 153 -14.72 -33.77 12.10
C GLU A 153 -14.06 -33.88 13.47
N SER A 154 -13.43 -32.78 13.93
CA SER A 154 -12.83 -32.70 15.27
C SER A 154 -13.82 -32.34 16.39
N GLY A 155 -15.12 -32.24 16.07
CA GLY A 155 -16.19 -31.93 17.02
C GLY A 155 -16.26 -30.48 17.47
N LEU A 156 -15.64 -29.53 16.70
CA LEU A 156 -15.74 -28.10 16.94
C LEU A 156 -16.96 -27.55 16.21
N ASP A 157 -17.63 -26.57 16.84
CA ASP A 157 -18.72 -25.83 16.20
C ASP A 157 -18.17 -24.93 15.09
N VAL A 158 -18.79 -24.98 13.90
CA VAL A 158 -18.41 -24.20 12.72
C VAL A 158 -19.54 -23.26 12.24
N SER A 159 -20.65 -23.19 12.99
CA SER A 159 -21.85 -22.46 12.57
C SER A 159 -21.60 -20.97 12.31
N ASP A 160 -20.68 -20.34 13.06
CA ASP A 160 -20.37 -18.90 12.92
C ASP A 160 -19.30 -18.60 11.86
N GLU A 161 -18.66 -19.64 11.30
CA GLU A 161 -17.55 -19.44 10.36
C GLU A 161 -17.99 -19.28 8.90
N GLU A 162 -19.19 -19.78 8.54
CA GLU A 162 -19.72 -19.60 7.18
C GLU A 162 -19.87 -18.12 6.77
N MET A 163 -20.02 -17.23 7.74
CA MET A 163 -20.14 -15.79 7.49
C MET A 163 -18.82 -15.04 7.40
N LYS A 164 -17.67 -15.71 7.57
CA LYS A 164 -16.35 -15.04 7.61
C LYS A 164 -15.69 -14.87 6.25
N LEU A 165 -16.19 -15.54 5.21
CA LEU A 165 -15.61 -15.51 3.88
C LEU A 165 -16.67 -15.36 2.78
N PHE A 166 -16.52 -14.37 1.91
CA PHE A 166 -17.27 -14.29 0.66
C PHE A 166 -16.72 -15.29 -0.36
N LYS A 167 -17.60 -15.91 -1.15
CA LYS A 167 -17.18 -16.79 -2.24
C LYS A 167 -16.45 -16.00 -3.33
N ALA A 168 -15.49 -16.63 -4.00
CA ALA A 168 -14.72 -16.00 -5.07
C ALA A 168 -15.60 -15.38 -6.16
N LYS A 169 -16.68 -16.12 -6.54
CA LYS A 169 -17.65 -15.63 -7.51
C LYS A 169 -18.40 -14.36 -7.03
N GLU A 170 -18.82 -14.32 -5.76
CA GLU A 170 -19.51 -13.16 -5.20
C GLU A 170 -18.62 -11.91 -5.20
N VAL A 171 -17.34 -12.09 -4.91
CA VAL A 171 -16.35 -11.00 -4.97
C VAL A 171 -16.14 -10.55 -6.41
N ALA A 172 -16.04 -11.46 -7.37
CA ALA A 172 -15.94 -11.13 -8.79
C ALA A 172 -17.18 -10.38 -9.31
N ASP A 173 -18.39 -10.80 -8.91
CA ASP A 173 -19.64 -10.11 -9.23
C ASP A 173 -19.68 -8.69 -8.64
N LYS A 174 -19.13 -8.49 -7.44
CA LYS A 174 -18.97 -7.15 -6.85
C LYS A 174 -17.95 -6.30 -7.61
N MET A 175 -16.79 -6.86 -7.98
CA MET A 175 -15.78 -6.16 -8.78
C MET A 175 -16.36 -5.66 -10.11
N SER A 176 -17.24 -6.44 -10.74
CA SER A 176 -17.84 -6.09 -12.04
C SER A 176 -18.73 -4.84 -12.02
N ARG A 177 -19.09 -4.35 -10.83
CA ARG A 177 -19.86 -3.10 -10.66
C ARG A 177 -19.00 -1.85 -10.76
N PHE A 178 -17.69 -2.00 -10.59
CA PHE A 178 -16.73 -0.91 -10.66
C PHE A 178 -16.22 -0.70 -12.09
N SER A 179 -15.70 0.49 -12.35
CA SER A 179 -14.82 0.69 -13.49
C SER A 179 -13.50 -0.05 -13.23
N CYS A 180 -13.14 -0.99 -14.12
CA CYS A 180 -11.96 -1.82 -13.95
C CYS A 180 -10.96 -1.60 -15.08
N ILE A 181 -9.67 -1.51 -14.73
CA ILE A 181 -8.55 -1.56 -15.66
C ILE A 181 -7.71 -2.79 -15.29
N ALA A 182 -7.66 -3.76 -16.20
CA ALA A 182 -6.94 -5.01 -15.98
C ALA A 182 -5.63 -5.04 -16.78
N PHE A 183 -4.58 -5.53 -16.14
CA PHE A 183 -3.27 -5.75 -16.76
C PHE A 183 -2.98 -7.24 -16.78
N SER A 184 -2.50 -7.74 -17.92
CA SER A 184 -2.07 -9.13 -18.08
C SER A 184 -0.84 -9.19 -18.97
N ALA A 185 0.15 -9.99 -18.57
CA ALA A 185 1.34 -10.22 -19.38
C ALA A 185 1.03 -11.04 -20.64
N LEU A 186 0.03 -11.92 -20.54
CA LEU A 186 -0.46 -12.75 -21.65
C LEU A 186 -1.95 -12.48 -21.87
N GLU A 187 -2.40 -12.56 -23.11
CA GLU A 187 -3.81 -12.48 -23.42
C GLU A 187 -4.55 -13.70 -22.85
N MET A 188 -5.28 -13.49 -21.77
CA MET A 188 -6.13 -14.51 -21.14
C MET A 188 -7.55 -13.98 -21.00
N LYS A 189 -8.53 -14.84 -21.30
CA LYS A 189 -9.94 -14.49 -21.11
C LYS A 189 -10.36 -14.80 -19.67
N CYS A 190 -10.70 -13.76 -18.92
CA CYS A 190 -11.35 -13.91 -17.63
C CYS A 190 -12.87 -14.02 -17.85
N LYS A 191 -13.47 -15.12 -17.44
CA LYS A 191 -14.92 -15.36 -17.64
C LYS A 191 -15.77 -14.51 -16.72
N GLU A 192 -15.27 -14.25 -15.54
CA GLU A 192 -15.91 -13.53 -14.44
C GLU A 192 -15.84 -12.00 -14.66
N LEU A 193 -14.77 -11.54 -15.30
CA LEU A 193 -14.49 -10.12 -15.54
C LEU A 193 -14.29 -9.88 -17.05
N ARG A 194 -15.38 -9.63 -17.76
CA ARG A 194 -15.32 -9.44 -19.22
C ARG A 194 -14.84 -8.04 -19.56
N ALA A 195 -13.73 -7.95 -20.28
CA ALA A 195 -13.25 -6.70 -20.83
C ALA A 195 -14.21 -6.17 -21.92
N LYS A 196 -14.49 -4.86 -21.88
CA LYS A 196 -15.24 -4.15 -22.93
C LYS A 196 -14.30 -3.82 -24.11
N GLU A 197 -13.08 -3.43 -23.80
CA GLU A 197 -12.03 -3.08 -24.76
C GLU A 197 -10.71 -3.72 -24.35
N VAL A 198 -9.89 -4.11 -25.32
CA VAL A 198 -8.59 -4.73 -25.09
C VAL A 198 -7.54 -3.98 -25.90
N PHE A 199 -6.47 -3.56 -25.21
CA PHE A 199 -5.34 -2.87 -25.79
C PHE A 199 -4.09 -3.74 -25.68
N HIS A 200 -3.41 -3.96 -26.81
CA HIS A 200 -2.17 -4.72 -26.84
C HIS A 200 -0.97 -3.78 -26.83
N LEU A 201 -0.24 -3.73 -25.72
CA LEU A 201 0.98 -2.96 -25.57
C LEU A 201 2.19 -3.88 -25.66
N GLN A 202 2.98 -3.73 -26.72
CA GLN A 202 4.26 -4.42 -26.82
C GLN A 202 5.29 -3.67 -25.98
N SER A 203 5.73 -4.29 -24.89
CA SER A 203 6.82 -3.77 -24.08
C SER A 203 8.02 -4.71 -24.12
N LYS A 204 9.23 -4.16 -23.98
CA LYS A 204 10.48 -4.90 -23.84
C LYS A 204 11.25 -4.36 -22.66
N SER A 205 11.97 -5.23 -21.97
CA SER A 205 12.93 -4.81 -20.95
C SER A 205 14.15 -4.17 -21.60
N VAL A 206 14.75 -3.22 -20.90
CA VAL A 206 16.01 -2.61 -21.31
C VAL A 206 17.16 -3.56 -20.94
N ASN A 207 18.07 -3.78 -21.88
CA ASN A 207 19.29 -4.54 -21.58
C ASN A 207 20.21 -3.73 -20.65
N PRO A 208 20.72 -4.33 -19.56
CA PRO A 208 21.60 -3.63 -18.65
C PRO A 208 22.92 -3.24 -19.30
N TYR A 209 23.35 -2.00 -19.06
CA TYR A 209 24.59 -1.44 -19.61
C TYR A 209 25.81 -1.76 -18.75
N ASN A 210 25.61 -2.23 -17.51
CA ASN A 210 26.70 -2.68 -16.59
C ASN A 210 27.85 -1.67 -16.45
N ASN A 211 27.55 -0.41 -16.23
CA ASN A 211 28.50 0.71 -16.17
C ASN A 211 29.23 1.02 -17.49
N SER A 212 28.84 0.44 -18.62
CA SER A 212 29.45 0.76 -19.90
C SER A 212 28.78 1.98 -20.54
N PHE A 213 29.34 3.15 -20.29
CA PHE A 213 28.92 4.41 -20.92
C PHE A 213 29.07 4.39 -22.44
N GLU A 214 30.04 3.64 -22.94
CA GLU A 214 30.24 3.44 -24.38
C GLU A 214 29.05 2.71 -25.03
N MET A 215 28.58 1.63 -24.39
CA MET A 215 27.39 0.90 -24.86
C MET A 215 26.14 1.77 -24.79
N LEU A 216 25.93 2.47 -23.66
CA LEU A 216 24.81 3.37 -23.47
C LEU A 216 24.78 4.45 -24.56
N THR A 217 25.87 5.17 -24.76
CA THR A 217 25.92 6.27 -25.72
C THR A 217 25.80 5.80 -27.16
N ARG A 218 26.31 4.64 -27.51
CA ARG A 218 26.11 4.02 -28.82
C ARG A 218 24.63 3.72 -29.07
N ASP A 219 23.95 3.12 -28.10
CA ASP A 219 22.52 2.81 -28.18
C ASP A 219 21.67 4.08 -28.23
N LEU A 220 21.96 5.05 -27.38
CA LEU A 220 21.27 6.34 -27.38
C LEU A 220 21.41 7.08 -28.72
N LYS A 221 22.60 7.04 -29.36
CA LYS A 221 22.82 7.59 -30.70
C LYS A 221 21.97 6.87 -31.77
N ARG A 222 21.82 5.54 -31.66
CA ARG A 222 20.96 4.75 -32.52
C ARG A 222 19.49 5.10 -32.33
N LEU A 223 19.01 5.12 -31.07
CA LEU A 223 17.64 5.45 -30.69
C LEU A 223 17.25 6.86 -31.18
N LYS A 224 18.12 7.84 -30.94
CA LYS A 224 17.92 9.20 -31.44
C LYS A 224 17.73 9.27 -32.97
N ARG A 225 18.59 8.57 -33.73
CA ARG A 225 18.50 8.55 -35.19
C ARG A 225 17.25 7.87 -35.73
N THR A 226 16.69 6.92 -34.98
CA THR A 226 15.45 6.22 -35.32
C THR A 226 14.19 6.92 -34.82
N GLY A 227 14.33 8.11 -34.21
CA GLY A 227 13.22 8.94 -33.74
C GLY A 227 12.62 8.47 -32.42
N TYR A 228 13.38 7.72 -31.59
CA TYR A 228 12.90 7.37 -30.25
C TYR A 228 12.92 8.57 -29.34
N ARG A 229 11.90 8.66 -28.51
CA ARG A 229 11.82 9.52 -27.34
C ARG A 229 12.40 8.75 -26.16
N VAL A 230 13.47 9.25 -25.56
CA VAL A 230 14.19 8.53 -24.51
C VAL A 230 14.17 9.36 -23.22
N VAL A 231 13.80 8.71 -22.13
CA VAL A 231 13.88 9.28 -20.77
C VAL A 231 14.88 8.47 -19.95
N LEU A 232 15.89 9.15 -19.41
CA LEU A 232 16.85 8.58 -18.47
C LEU A 232 16.46 9.01 -17.05
N LEU A 233 16.26 8.04 -16.17
CA LEU A 233 15.89 8.28 -14.77
C LEU A 233 17.10 8.06 -13.87
N SER A 234 17.37 9.03 -13.02
CA SER A 234 18.39 8.94 -11.98
C SER A 234 17.78 9.15 -10.59
N GLY A 235 18.37 8.53 -9.57
CA GLY A 235 17.84 8.52 -8.21
C GLY A 235 17.86 9.87 -7.48
N SER A 236 18.46 10.92 -8.06
CA SER A 236 18.44 12.28 -7.51
C SER A 236 18.63 13.36 -8.56
N ARG A 237 18.16 14.58 -8.27
CA ARG A 237 18.31 15.75 -9.13
C ARG A 237 19.76 16.04 -9.51
N THR A 238 20.66 15.99 -8.53
CA THR A 238 22.11 16.24 -8.75
C THR A 238 22.73 15.21 -9.70
N ARG A 239 22.41 13.94 -9.52
CA ARG A 239 22.88 12.85 -10.39
C ARG A 239 22.31 12.97 -11.80
N ALA A 240 21.04 13.33 -11.93
CA ALA A 240 20.39 13.52 -13.22
C ALA A 240 21.05 14.68 -14.02
N LYS A 241 21.34 15.80 -13.38
CA LYS A 241 22.06 16.93 -14.01
C LYS A 241 23.44 16.50 -14.49
N ARG A 242 24.20 15.80 -13.64
CA ARG A 242 25.52 15.29 -13.98
C ARG A 242 25.46 14.29 -15.13
N LEU A 243 24.50 13.36 -15.12
CA LEU A 243 24.31 12.40 -16.21
C LEU A 243 24.06 13.11 -17.55
N ALA A 244 23.26 14.18 -17.56
CA ALA A 244 23.02 14.98 -18.77
C ALA A 244 24.28 15.68 -19.27
N GLU A 245 25.17 16.12 -18.38
CA GLU A 245 26.48 16.71 -18.71
C GLU A 245 27.43 15.65 -19.24
N ASP A 246 27.57 14.51 -18.57
CA ASP A 246 28.42 13.38 -18.97
C ASP A 246 28.06 12.90 -20.39
N LEU A 247 26.76 12.84 -20.73
CA LEU A 247 26.32 12.48 -22.09
C LEU A 247 26.75 13.47 -23.18
N ARG A 248 26.85 14.75 -22.86
CA ARG A 248 27.33 15.78 -23.79
C ARG A 248 28.82 15.58 -24.14
N ASP A 249 29.62 15.13 -23.18
CA ASP A 249 31.05 14.82 -23.41
C ASP A 249 31.25 13.69 -24.43
N TYR A 250 30.23 12.82 -24.60
CA TYR A 250 30.19 11.82 -25.66
C TYR A 250 29.54 12.29 -26.97
N ASN A 251 29.41 13.61 -27.18
CA ASN A 251 28.76 14.20 -28.33
C ASN A 251 27.30 13.73 -28.51
N LEU A 252 26.56 13.64 -27.39
CA LEU A 252 25.17 13.26 -27.38
C LEU A 252 24.34 14.41 -26.81
N SER A 253 23.52 15.02 -27.66
CA SER A 253 22.64 16.12 -27.26
C SER A 253 21.51 15.56 -26.39
N SER A 254 21.60 15.79 -25.11
CA SER A 254 20.61 15.51 -24.07
C SER A 254 20.30 16.76 -23.27
N PHE A 255 19.18 16.79 -22.59
CA PHE A 255 18.83 17.88 -21.71
C PHE A 255 18.26 17.36 -20.38
N TYR A 256 18.47 18.12 -19.33
CA TYR A 256 17.86 17.88 -18.05
C TYR A 256 16.54 18.67 -17.92
N SER A 257 15.49 18.05 -17.37
CA SER A 257 14.23 18.71 -17.04
C SER A 257 13.69 18.23 -15.70
N GLU A 258 13.12 19.14 -14.93
CA GLU A 258 12.33 18.85 -13.72
C GLU A 258 10.83 18.95 -14.01
N ASP A 259 10.48 19.45 -15.18
CA ASP A 259 9.09 19.57 -15.63
C ASP A 259 8.60 18.18 -16.09
N MET A 260 7.73 17.57 -15.28
CA MET A 260 7.16 16.25 -15.55
C MET A 260 6.07 16.28 -16.62
N ASP A 261 5.51 17.44 -16.91
CA ASP A 261 4.47 17.64 -17.93
C ASP A 261 5.08 17.90 -19.32
N ARG A 262 6.40 18.06 -19.38
CA ARG A 262 7.09 18.28 -20.64
C ARG A 262 7.05 17.04 -21.53
N GLU A 263 6.43 17.18 -22.69
CA GLU A 263 6.50 16.17 -23.76
C GLU A 263 7.91 16.05 -24.32
N VAL A 264 8.44 14.83 -24.34
CA VAL A 264 9.70 14.49 -25.03
C VAL A 264 9.40 14.31 -26.52
N GLN A 265 10.08 15.06 -27.37
CA GLN A 265 9.86 15.01 -28.82
C GLN A 265 10.67 13.88 -29.49
N ASP A 266 10.31 13.55 -30.72
CA ASP A 266 11.00 12.50 -31.50
C ASP A 266 12.51 12.79 -31.63
N GLY A 267 13.31 11.79 -31.26
CA GLY A 267 14.77 11.91 -31.24
C GLY A 267 15.34 12.73 -30.08
N GLU A 268 14.53 13.14 -29.10
CA GLU A 268 15.03 13.77 -27.88
C GLU A 268 15.44 12.76 -26.82
N ILE A 269 16.43 13.13 -26.03
CA ILE A 269 16.88 12.40 -24.85
C ILE A 269 16.76 13.33 -23.64
N MET A 270 15.76 13.08 -22.83
CA MET A 270 15.54 13.79 -21.56
C MET A 270 16.18 13.03 -20.41
N VAL A 271 16.85 13.74 -19.54
CA VAL A 271 17.33 13.23 -18.26
C VAL A 271 16.54 13.89 -17.14
N THR A 272 15.99 13.09 -16.26
CA THR A 272 15.24 13.61 -15.08
C THR A 272 15.50 12.75 -13.85
N TYR A 273 15.01 13.20 -12.71
CA TYR A 273 15.05 12.39 -11.48
C TYR A 273 13.76 11.59 -11.33
N GLY A 274 13.91 10.39 -10.82
CA GLY A 274 12.80 9.47 -10.59
C GLY A 274 13.30 8.06 -10.38
N HIS A 275 12.40 7.17 -10.02
CA HIS A 275 12.74 5.78 -9.78
C HIS A 275 11.73 4.85 -10.45
N VAL A 276 12.27 3.93 -11.26
CA VAL A 276 11.57 2.72 -11.68
C VAL A 276 12.51 1.54 -11.42
N THR A 277 11.94 0.40 -11.12
CA THR A 277 12.72 -0.81 -10.76
C THR A 277 13.61 -1.27 -11.92
N GLU A 278 13.07 -1.24 -13.13
CA GLU A 278 13.74 -1.61 -14.38
C GLU A 278 13.20 -0.71 -15.49
N GLY A 279 14.07 -0.37 -16.45
CA GLY A 279 13.68 0.39 -17.63
C GLY A 279 12.84 -0.45 -18.60
N TYR A 280 12.14 0.24 -19.47
CA TYR A 280 11.25 -0.39 -20.45
C TYR A 280 11.25 0.34 -21.81
N GLU A 281 10.93 -0.39 -22.84
CA GLU A 281 10.78 0.09 -24.20
C GLU A 281 9.38 -0.22 -24.72
N TYR A 282 8.74 0.77 -25.34
CA TYR A 282 7.55 0.60 -26.18
C TYR A 282 7.90 0.82 -27.64
N PRO A 283 8.26 -0.25 -28.39
CA PRO A 283 8.76 -0.12 -29.76
C PRO A 283 7.77 0.55 -30.74
N MET A 284 6.48 0.24 -30.58
CA MET A 284 5.42 0.81 -31.43
C MET A 284 5.24 2.32 -31.21
N LEU A 285 5.56 2.81 -30.01
CA LEU A 285 5.49 4.22 -29.65
C LEU A 285 6.85 4.92 -29.84
N LYS A 286 7.90 4.18 -30.20
CA LYS A 286 9.29 4.67 -30.20
C LYS A 286 9.63 5.41 -28.91
N PHE A 287 9.26 4.83 -27.78
CA PHE A 287 9.46 5.40 -26.45
C PHE A 287 10.26 4.45 -25.57
N MET A 288 11.25 4.97 -24.87
CA MET A 288 12.10 4.17 -23.97
C MET A 288 12.41 4.92 -22.70
N VAL A 289 12.29 4.22 -21.57
CA VAL A 289 12.74 4.68 -20.26
C VAL A 289 13.89 3.81 -19.82
N ILE A 290 15.01 4.43 -19.45
CA ILE A 290 16.20 3.74 -18.94
C ILE A 290 16.41 4.16 -17.49
N SER A 291 16.46 3.21 -16.58
CA SER A 291 16.66 3.47 -15.15
C SER A 291 18.14 3.57 -14.78
N GLU A 292 18.42 4.19 -13.63
CA GLU A 292 19.77 4.19 -13.05
C GLU A 292 20.31 2.77 -12.83
N THR A 293 19.41 1.83 -12.49
CA THR A 293 19.75 0.40 -12.32
C THR A 293 20.22 -0.26 -13.62
N ASP A 294 19.61 0.10 -14.76
CA ASP A 294 20.03 -0.42 -16.06
C ASP A 294 21.41 0.11 -16.46
N ILE A 295 21.70 1.36 -16.11
CA ILE A 295 22.99 2.01 -16.45
C ILE A 295 24.11 1.46 -15.57
N PHE A 296 23.92 1.46 -14.24
CA PHE A 296 24.97 1.22 -13.25
C PHE A 296 24.91 -0.14 -12.54
N GLY A 297 23.84 -0.93 -12.78
CA GLY A 297 23.61 -2.19 -12.10
C GLY A 297 22.97 -2.05 -10.72
N LYS A 298 22.49 -3.15 -10.16
CA LYS A 298 21.85 -3.18 -8.82
C LYS A 298 22.89 -2.94 -7.74
N THR A 299 22.78 -1.85 -7.00
CA THR A 299 23.60 -1.60 -5.80
C THR A 299 23.23 -2.63 -4.72
N LYS A 300 24.14 -3.55 -4.39
CA LYS A 300 23.93 -4.45 -3.25
C LYS A 300 23.85 -3.61 -1.97
N LYS A 301 22.67 -3.49 -1.36
CA LYS A 301 22.55 -2.97 0.00
C LYS A 301 23.40 -3.86 0.90
N LYS A 302 24.53 -3.33 1.42
CA LYS A 302 25.27 -3.98 2.50
C LYS A 302 24.28 -4.11 3.68
N LYS A 303 23.89 -5.35 4.03
CA LYS A 303 23.24 -5.61 5.31
C LYS A 303 24.23 -5.18 6.40
N THR A 304 23.98 -4.06 7.04
CA THR A 304 24.62 -3.71 8.31
C THR A 304 24.25 -4.81 9.29
N ARG A 305 25.21 -5.66 9.65
CA ARG A 305 25.06 -6.54 10.79
C ARG A 305 24.90 -5.62 12.01
N LYS A 306 23.73 -5.62 12.62
CA LYS A 306 23.61 -5.13 14.00
C LYS A 306 24.42 -6.08 14.87
N THR A 307 25.49 -5.57 15.44
CA THR A 307 26.21 -6.16 16.58
C THR A 307 25.38 -5.93 17.82
#